data_a79d190f77608cb94d620e2870355156
#
_entry.id   a79d190f77608cb94d620e2870355156
#
_cell.length_a   1.000
_cell.length_b   1.000
_cell.length_c   1.000
_cell.angle_alpha   90.00
_cell.angle_beta   90.00
_cell.angle_gamma   90.00
#
_symmetry.space_group_name_H-M   'P 1'
#
loop_
_entity.id
_entity.type
_entity.pdbx_description
1 polymer ?
#
loop_
_entity_poly.entity_id
_entity_poly.type
_entity_poly.pdbx_seq_one_letter_code
_entity_poly.pdbx_strand_id
1 'polypeptide(L)'
;MKKKRHIPVISFNELELKQKKPQVYKSLVEGITEAFETNSNEIKLCEVKYANTYLTVHKNNWSSSLSRAMDFYIEKEEYEQCSKIKNLIDKL
;
A
#
# COMPACT_ATOMS: atom_id res chain seq x y z
N MET A 1 -15.08 15.11 -7.09
CA MET A 1 -14.72 14.04 -8.04
C MET A 1 -13.62 13.17 -7.47
N LYS A 2 -13.82 11.87 -7.40
CA LYS A 2 -12.85 10.96 -6.83
C LYS A 2 -11.67 10.72 -7.77
N LYS A 3 -10.48 10.93 -7.26
CA LYS A 3 -9.27 10.66 -8.00
C LYS A 3 -9.04 9.15 -8.07
N LYS A 4 -8.90 8.62 -9.26
CA LYS A 4 -8.65 7.20 -9.43
C LYS A 4 -7.21 6.89 -9.03
N ARG A 5 -7.05 5.99 -8.06
CA ARG A 5 -5.75 5.56 -7.61
C ARG A 5 -5.13 4.61 -8.63
N HIS A 6 -3.85 4.76 -8.89
CA HIS A 6 -3.12 3.81 -9.73
C HIS A 6 -2.81 2.55 -8.93
N ILE A 7 -3.23 1.40 -9.46
CA ILE A 7 -2.97 0.11 -8.84
C ILE A 7 -1.90 -0.60 -9.70
N PRO A 8 -0.71 -0.87 -9.14
CA PRO A 8 0.35 -1.49 -9.92
C PRO A 8 0.03 -2.92 -10.30
N VAL A 9 0.52 -3.34 -11.46
CA VAL A 9 0.41 -4.72 -11.93
C VAL A 9 1.73 -5.41 -11.65
N ILE A 10 1.70 -6.52 -10.92
CA ILE A 10 2.90 -7.18 -10.43
C ILE A 10 2.91 -8.66 -10.74
N SER A 11 4.05 -9.14 -11.25
CA SER A 11 4.35 -10.55 -11.37
C SER A 11 5.08 -10.99 -10.10
N PHE A 12 4.76 -12.17 -9.59
CA PHE A 12 5.39 -12.66 -8.37
C PHE A 12 6.71 -13.40 -8.63
N ASN A 13 7.54 -12.85 -9.53
CA ASN A 13 8.93 -13.29 -9.55
C ASN A 13 9.75 -12.38 -8.63
N GLU A 14 10.81 -12.94 -8.10
CA GLU A 14 11.64 -12.29 -7.09
C GLU A 14 12.20 -10.94 -7.53
N LEU A 15 12.67 -10.87 -8.76
CA LEU A 15 13.25 -9.65 -9.32
C LEU A 15 12.23 -8.53 -9.45
N GLU A 16 11.06 -8.84 -10.00
CA GLU A 16 10.02 -7.85 -10.22
C GLU A 16 9.43 -7.34 -8.91
N LEU A 17 9.24 -8.23 -7.93
CA LEU A 17 8.78 -7.83 -6.60
C LEU A 17 9.74 -6.81 -5.97
N LYS A 18 11.03 -7.06 -6.11
CA LYS A 18 12.05 -6.16 -5.56
C LYS A 18 12.04 -4.81 -6.26
N GLN A 19 11.93 -4.80 -7.59
CA GLN A 19 11.92 -3.58 -8.39
C GLN A 19 10.68 -2.73 -8.17
N LYS A 20 9.54 -3.37 -7.93
CA LYS A 20 8.26 -2.67 -7.77
C LYS A 20 7.85 -2.40 -6.33
N LYS A 21 8.73 -2.71 -5.40
CA LYS A 21 8.47 -2.47 -3.98
C LYS A 21 8.04 -1.04 -3.66
N PRO A 22 8.68 0.00 -4.22
CA PRO A 22 8.23 1.37 -3.99
C PRO A 22 6.80 1.61 -4.45
N GLN A 23 6.42 1.04 -5.58
CA GLN A 23 5.06 1.19 -6.12
C GLN A 23 4.03 0.48 -5.24
N VAL A 24 4.39 -0.68 -4.70
CA VAL A 24 3.51 -1.45 -3.82
C VAL A 24 3.26 -0.69 -2.52
N TYR A 25 4.30 -0.16 -1.90
CA TYR A 25 4.13 0.60 -0.65
C TYR A 25 3.39 1.91 -0.87
N LYS A 26 3.62 2.56 -2.01
CA LYS A 26 2.86 3.76 -2.36
C LYS A 26 1.37 3.43 -2.51
N SER A 27 1.07 2.33 -3.20
CA SER A 27 -0.30 1.84 -3.36
C SER A 27 -0.95 1.53 -2.01
N LEU A 28 -0.20 0.93 -1.10
CA LEU A 28 -0.68 0.61 0.24
C LEU A 28 -1.10 1.88 0.99
N VAL A 29 -0.23 2.87 1.03
CA VAL A 29 -0.49 4.12 1.76
C VAL A 29 -1.68 4.86 1.15
N GLU A 30 -1.69 5.00 -0.16
CA GLU A 30 -2.80 5.67 -0.86
C GLU A 30 -4.11 4.93 -0.72
N GLY A 31 -4.06 3.60 -0.80
CA GLY A 31 -5.24 2.76 -0.66
C GLY A 31 -5.86 2.86 0.72
N ILE A 32 -5.05 2.81 1.77
CA ILE A 32 -5.54 2.92 3.14
C ILE A 32 -6.09 4.32 3.41
N THR A 33 -5.42 5.36 2.89
CA THR A 33 -5.92 6.73 3.00
C THR A 33 -7.32 6.85 2.39
N GLU A 34 -7.48 6.32 1.19
CA GLU A 34 -8.78 6.32 0.52
C GLU A 34 -9.82 5.51 1.28
N ALA A 35 -9.41 4.37 1.84
CA ALA A 35 -10.31 3.50 2.59
C ALA A 35 -10.88 4.19 3.83
N PHE A 36 -10.09 5.00 4.51
CA PHE A 36 -10.59 5.81 5.63
C PHE A 36 -11.64 6.81 5.18
N GLU A 37 -11.47 7.39 4.00
CA GLU A 37 -12.42 8.36 3.46
C GLU A 37 -13.74 7.71 3.04
N THR A 38 -13.68 6.45 2.58
CA THR A 38 -14.84 5.73 2.07
C THR A 38 -15.41 4.70 3.03
N ASN A 39 -14.84 4.58 4.24
CA ASN A 39 -15.24 3.57 5.22
C ASN A 39 -15.10 2.14 4.71
N SER A 40 -14.11 1.90 3.88
CA SER A 40 -13.82 0.54 3.39
C SER A 40 -12.97 -0.22 4.37
N ASN A 41 -13.16 -1.53 4.43
CA ASN A 41 -12.39 -2.44 5.30
C ASN A 41 -11.32 -3.21 4.56
N GLU A 42 -11.16 -2.94 3.27
CA GLU A 42 -10.26 -3.68 2.41
C GLU A 42 -9.75 -2.79 1.29
N ILE A 43 -8.51 -2.99 0.89
CA ILE A 43 -7.93 -2.25 -0.24
C ILE A 43 -7.37 -3.23 -1.27
N LYS A 44 -7.36 -2.78 -2.53
CA LYS A 44 -6.66 -3.48 -3.60
C LYS A 44 -5.23 -2.96 -3.64
N LEU A 45 -4.28 -3.82 -3.29
CA LEU A 45 -2.87 -3.43 -3.22
C LEU A 45 -2.22 -3.44 -4.59
N CYS A 46 -2.40 -4.52 -5.33
CA CYS A 46 -1.85 -4.67 -6.68
C CYS A 46 -2.67 -5.68 -7.47
N GLU A 47 -2.54 -5.59 -8.78
CA GLU A 47 -3.09 -6.60 -9.67
C GLU A 47 -2.04 -7.69 -9.89
N VAL A 48 -2.46 -8.94 -9.84
CA VAL A 48 -1.56 -10.07 -10.07
C VAL A 48 -1.50 -10.33 -11.56
N LYS A 49 -0.31 -10.15 -12.14
CA LYS A 49 -0.10 -10.34 -13.57
C LYS A 49 -0.46 -11.76 -14.00
N TYR A 50 -1.17 -11.88 -15.09
CA TYR A 50 -1.63 -13.14 -15.70
C TYR A 50 -2.68 -13.91 -14.89
N ALA A 51 -3.06 -13.45 -13.72
CA ALA A 51 -4.04 -14.12 -12.88
C ALA A 51 -5.43 -13.48 -12.93
N ASN A 52 -5.51 -12.28 -13.53
CA ASN A 52 -6.76 -11.53 -13.66
C ASN A 52 -7.45 -11.30 -12.32
N THR A 53 -6.67 -11.07 -11.28
CA THR A 53 -7.17 -10.87 -9.92
C THR A 53 -6.32 -9.82 -9.20
N TYR A 54 -6.80 -9.37 -8.04
CA TYR A 54 -6.11 -8.39 -7.20
C TYR A 54 -5.67 -9.02 -5.90
N LEU A 55 -4.50 -8.59 -5.41
CA LEU A 55 -4.09 -8.87 -4.05
C LEU A 55 -4.71 -7.79 -3.16
N THR A 56 -5.49 -8.19 -2.18
CA THR A 56 -6.18 -7.27 -1.27
C THR A 56 -5.59 -7.34 0.13
N VAL A 57 -5.74 -6.24 0.88
CA VAL A 57 -5.30 -6.18 2.27
C VAL A 57 -6.47 -5.77 3.14
N HIS A 58 -6.87 -6.67 4.03
CA HIS A 58 -7.96 -6.41 4.96
C HIS A 58 -7.50 -5.50 6.10
N LYS A 59 -8.43 -4.72 6.63
CA LYS A 59 -8.17 -3.76 7.70
C LYS A 59 -7.40 -4.34 8.89
N ASN A 60 -7.65 -5.60 9.23
CA ASN A 60 -6.95 -6.27 10.33
C ASN A 60 -5.44 -6.34 10.13
N ASN A 61 -4.99 -6.24 8.88
CA ASN A 61 -3.57 -6.33 8.52
C ASN A 61 -2.95 -4.99 8.16
N TRP A 62 -3.72 -3.90 8.24
CA TRP A 62 -3.20 -2.59 7.85
C TRP A 62 -2.08 -2.11 8.76
N SER A 63 -2.20 -2.32 10.07
CA SER A 63 -1.19 -1.88 11.02
C SER A 63 0.17 -2.53 10.74
N SER A 64 0.20 -3.84 10.58
CA SER A 64 1.44 -4.55 10.29
C SER A 64 2.01 -4.18 8.92
N SER A 65 1.13 -4.02 7.93
CA SER A 65 1.55 -3.63 6.58
C SER A 65 2.13 -2.21 6.57
N LEU A 66 1.49 -1.29 7.28
CA LEU A 66 1.98 0.09 7.41
C LEU A 66 3.32 0.14 8.15
N SER A 67 3.52 -0.71 9.15
CA SER A 67 4.80 -0.78 9.85
C SER A 67 5.93 -1.19 8.91
N ARG A 68 5.66 -2.14 8.02
CA ARG A 68 6.65 -2.55 7.02
C ARG A 68 6.95 -1.44 6.03
N ALA A 69 5.91 -0.71 5.62
CA ALA A 69 6.08 0.45 4.73
C ALA A 69 6.89 1.54 5.43
N MET A 70 6.65 1.75 6.71
CA MET A 70 7.42 2.71 7.51
C MET A 70 8.91 2.36 7.48
N ASP A 71 9.25 1.10 7.75
CA ASP A 71 10.64 0.66 7.72
C ASP A 71 11.28 0.89 6.36
N PHE A 72 10.53 0.61 5.29
CA PHE A 72 11.00 0.85 3.93
C PHE A 72 11.32 2.33 3.70
N TYR A 73 10.41 3.22 4.10
CA TYR A 73 10.61 4.66 3.88
C TYR A 73 11.65 5.27 4.80
N ILE A 74 11.81 4.75 6.02
CA ILE A 74 12.90 5.18 6.90
C ILE A 74 14.25 4.85 6.25
N GLU A 75 14.38 3.65 5.70
CA GLU A 75 15.60 3.23 5.02
C GLU A 75 15.92 4.11 3.81
N LYS A 76 14.89 4.60 3.13
CA LYS A 76 15.03 5.51 1.99
C LYS A 76 15.13 6.97 2.40
N GLU A 77 15.04 7.27 3.69
CA GLU A 77 15.05 8.62 4.24
C GLU A 77 13.92 9.50 3.71
N GLU A 78 12.81 8.89 3.37
CA GLU A 78 11.61 9.60 2.90
C GLU A 78 10.68 9.87 4.08
N TYR A 79 11.03 10.82 4.90
CA TYR A 79 10.36 11.08 6.18
C TYR A 79 8.94 11.64 6.04
N GLU A 80 8.62 12.28 4.92
CA GLU A 80 7.26 12.72 4.66
C GLU A 80 6.30 11.53 4.59
N GLN A 81 6.74 10.45 3.95
CA GLN A 81 5.94 9.23 3.88
C GLN A 81 5.81 8.60 5.26
N CYS A 82 6.87 8.64 6.06
CA CYS A 82 6.82 8.12 7.43
C CYS A 82 5.78 8.87 8.27
N SER A 83 5.69 10.19 8.12
CA SER A 83 4.68 10.99 8.83
C SER A 83 3.27 10.60 8.41
N LYS A 84 3.03 10.41 7.13
CA LYS A 84 1.72 9.98 6.63
C LYS A 84 1.34 8.62 7.20
N ILE A 85 2.28 7.69 7.22
CA ILE A 85 2.05 6.34 7.72
C ILE A 85 1.74 6.38 9.21
N LYS A 86 2.48 7.17 9.98
CA LYS A 86 2.24 7.31 11.40
C LYS A 86 0.82 7.82 11.67
N ASN A 87 0.38 8.82 10.90
CA ASN A 87 -0.96 9.35 11.04
C ASN A 87 -2.03 8.29 10.74
N LEU A 88 -1.79 7.45 9.75
CA LEU A 88 -2.71 6.36 9.42
C LEU A 88 -2.75 5.31 10.53
N ILE A 89 -1.61 4.94 11.09
CA ILE A 89 -1.53 3.99 12.20
C ILE A 89 -2.28 4.53 13.41
N ASP A 90 -2.13 5.82 13.69
CA ASP A 90 -2.80 6.45 14.84
C ASP A 90 -4.32 6.45 14.70
N LYS A 91 -4.85 6.33 13.50
CA LYS A 91 -6.30 6.23 13.26
C LYS A 91 -6.83 4.81 13.42
N LEU A 92 -5.95 3.84 13.49
CA LEU A 92 -6.34 2.44 13.69
C LEU A 92 -6.46 2.14 15.19
#